data_164b616306a2b507ac50b121b6611911
#
_entry.id   164b616306a2b507ac50b121b6611911
#
_cell.length_a   1.000
_cell.length_b   1.000
_cell.length_c   1.000
_cell.angle_alpha   90.00
_cell.angle_beta   90.00
_cell.angle_gamma   90.00
#
_symmetry.space_group_name_H-M   'P 1'
#
loop_
_entity.id
_entity.type
_entity.pdbx_description
1 polymer ?
#
loop_
_entity_poly.entity_id
_entity_poly.type
_entity_poly.pdbx_seq_one_letter_code
_entity_poly.pdbx_strand_id
1 'polypeptide(L)'
;KITDKDPLTVSVDVTNTGDVFGKEIVQIYIAPPADGETVRPARELRAFGKVALQPGETKTVTFTLDKRAFSYYNTAMEDWFVESGTYTVVAARSSVDSAPTAPVFVESTLREKIYYTADTPFCDAKRDPRAFELVSHYMRNMDRMDAIFSPEAFEMLLNYMPLRNVMNMNGYGEKDLEALLEKLNALE
;
A
#
# COMPACT_ATOMS: atom_id res chain seq x y z
N LYS A 1 -12.48 7.46 8.84
CA LYS A 1 -11.66 7.73 7.65
C LYS A 1 -10.74 8.90 7.94
N ILE A 2 -9.47 8.76 7.65
CA ILE A 2 -8.43 9.79 7.73
C ILE A 2 -7.60 9.76 6.45
N THR A 3 -6.76 10.78 6.24
CA THR A 3 -5.72 10.75 5.20
C THR A 3 -4.36 10.43 5.83
N ASP A 4 -3.35 10.15 5.01
CA ASP A 4 -1.96 9.96 5.45
C ASP A 4 -1.33 11.22 6.07
N LYS A 5 -2.01 12.39 5.96
CA LYS A 5 -1.58 13.68 6.55
C LYS A 5 -2.19 13.92 7.92
N ASP A 6 -3.23 13.17 8.27
CA ASP A 6 -3.95 13.38 9.53
C ASP A 6 -3.37 12.47 10.63
N PRO A 7 -3.09 13.00 11.82
CA PRO A 7 -2.72 12.16 12.95
C PRO A 7 -3.94 11.39 13.47
N LEU A 8 -3.73 10.14 13.86
CA LEU A 8 -4.74 9.32 14.54
C LEU A 8 -4.47 9.30 16.04
N THR A 9 -5.47 9.70 16.83
CA THR A 9 -5.41 9.54 18.29
C THR A 9 -6.06 8.23 18.71
N VAL A 10 -5.33 7.42 19.49
CA VAL A 10 -5.79 6.13 20.04
C VAL A 10 -5.76 6.25 21.56
N SER A 11 -6.88 6.00 22.21
CA SER A 11 -7.00 5.99 23.68
C SER A 11 -7.40 4.59 24.16
N VAL A 12 -6.71 4.11 25.18
CA VAL A 12 -6.92 2.77 25.76
C VAL A 12 -7.08 2.90 27.27
N ASP A 13 -8.18 2.40 27.81
CA ASP A 13 -8.39 2.29 29.25
C ASP A 13 -7.74 1.03 29.79
N VAL A 14 -6.92 1.17 30.80
CA VAL A 14 -6.20 0.07 31.46
C VAL A 14 -6.60 0.04 32.92
N THR A 15 -7.07 -1.13 33.36
CA THR A 15 -7.52 -1.35 34.73
C THR A 15 -6.65 -2.39 35.45
N ASN A 16 -6.18 -2.09 36.63
CA ASN A 16 -5.54 -3.08 37.50
C ASN A 16 -6.61 -3.90 38.20
N THR A 17 -6.83 -5.13 37.77
CA THR A 17 -7.81 -6.05 38.37
C THR A 17 -7.23 -6.92 39.49
N GLY A 18 -5.94 -6.73 39.83
CA GLY A 18 -5.24 -7.44 40.88
C GLY A 18 -5.30 -6.70 42.21
N ASP A 19 -4.79 -7.32 43.28
CA ASP A 19 -4.82 -6.84 44.65
C ASP A 19 -3.55 -6.04 45.03
N VAL A 20 -2.60 -5.91 44.13
CA VAL A 20 -1.32 -5.24 44.39
C VAL A 20 -1.04 -4.18 43.33
N PHE A 21 -0.27 -3.14 43.74
CA PHE A 21 0.25 -2.15 42.78
C PHE A 21 1.02 -2.83 41.66
N GLY A 22 0.73 -2.42 40.42
CA GLY A 22 1.36 -2.97 39.22
C GLY A 22 1.69 -1.92 38.16
N LYS A 23 2.46 -2.33 37.18
CA LYS A 23 2.73 -1.54 35.97
C LYS A 23 2.46 -2.39 34.76
N GLU A 24 1.78 -1.80 33.76
CA GLU A 24 1.49 -2.45 32.49
C GLU A 24 2.15 -1.69 31.34
N ILE A 25 2.51 -2.40 30.27
CA ILE A 25 2.99 -1.80 29.03
C ILE A 25 1.90 -2.01 27.96
N VAL A 26 1.26 -0.92 27.58
CA VAL A 26 0.32 -0.90 26.47
C VAL A 26 1.10 -0.77 25.16
N GLN A 27 0.90 -1.67 24.23
CA GLN A 27 1.54 -1.70 22.92
C GLN A 27 0.47 -1.49 21.85
N ILE A 28 0.72 -0.52 20.95
CA ILE A 28 -0.16 -0.26 19.81
C ILE A 28 0.49 -0.83 18.55
N TYR A 29 -0.21 -1.76 17.94
CA TYR A 29 0.16 -2.38 16.68
C TYR A 29 -0.76 -1.90 15.57
N ILE A 30 -0.21 -1.82 14.36
CA ILE A 30 -0.97 -1.57 13.14
C ILE A 30 -0.82 -2.79 12.23
N ALA A 31 -1.95 -3.39 11.88
CA ALA A 31 -2.03 -4.39 10.82
C ALA A 31 -2.36 -3.68 9.49
N PRO A 32 -1.63 -3.99 8.41
CA PRO A 32 -1.87 -3.41 7.09
C PRO A 32 -3.21 -3.89 6.51
N PRO A 33 -3.70 -3.27 5.41
CA PRO A 33 -4.86 -3.75 4.68
C PRO A 33 -4.68 -5.21 4.24
N ALA A 34 -5.72 -6.03 4.39
CA ALA A 34 -5.66 -7.45 4.04
C ALA A 34 -5.58 -7.69 2.51
N ASP A 35 -6.06 -6.72 1.74
CA ASP A 35 -6.08 -6.66 0.28
C ASP A 35 -4.96 -5.78 -0.30
N GLY A 36 -3.97 -5.42 0.53
CA GLY A 36 -2.83 -4.62 0.12
C GLY A 36 -1.94 -5.36 -0.89
N GLU A 37 -1.34 -4.61 -1.82
CA GLU A 37 -0.45 -5.17 -2.85
C GLU A 37 0.93 -5.57 -2.29
N THR A 38 1.35 -4.94 -1.20
CA THR A 38 2.68 -5.16 -0.60
C THR A 38 2.62 -6.19 0.52
N VAL A 39 3.48 -7.20 0.44
CA VAL A 39 3.65 -8.20 1.53
C VAL A 39 4.28 -7.52 2.74
N ARG A 40 3.54 -7.46 3.84
CA ARG A 40 3.94 -6.83 5.10
C ARG A 40 3.76 -7.80 6.26
N PRO A 41 4.42 -7.58 7.41
CA PRO A 41 4.13 -8.31 8.64
C PRO A 41 2.64 -8.22 9.02
N ALA A 42 2.08 -9.28 9.61
CA ALA A 42 0.67 -9.32 10.01
C ALA A 42 0.28 -8.13 10.93
N ARG A 43 1.21 -7.65 11.74
CA ARG A 43 1.09 -6.42 12.52
C ARG A 43 2.46 -5.90 12.94
N GLU A 44 2.60 -4.60 13.06
CA GLU A 44 3.85 -3.91 13.39
C GLU A 44 3.66 -3.01 14.60
N LEU A 45 4.59 -3.07 15.58
CA LEU A 45 4.58 -2.19 16.74
C LEU A 45 4.84 -0.74 16.32
N ARG A 46 3.91 0.17 16.63
CA ARG A 46 4.00 1.58 16.24
C ARG A 46 4.07 2.56 17.41
N ALA A 47 3.53 2.17 18.56
CA ALA A 47 3.65 2.95 19.78
C ALA A 47 3.62 2.03 21.00
N PHE A 48 4.17 2.48 22.12
CA PHE A 48 4.01 1.83 23.41
C PHE A 48 4.06 2.87 24.54
N GLY A 49 3.43 2.54 25.65
CA GLY A 49 3.44 3.36 26.85
C GLY A 49 3.34 2.52 28.11
N LYS A 50 3.99 2.97 29.17
CA LYS A 50 3.95 2.30 30.47
C LYS A 50 3.04 3.06 31.41
N VAL A 51 2.09 2.37 32.05
CA VAL A 51 1.16 2.91 33.02
C VAL A 51 1.32 2.20 34.36
N ALA A 52 1.28 2.95 35.46
CA ALA A 52 1.33 2.44 36.82
C ALA A 52 -0.06 2.61 37.47
N LEU A 53 -0.57 1.54 38.11
CA LEU A 53 -1.94 1.44 38.58
C LEU A 53 -1.97 0.85 39.98
N GLN A 54 -2.74 1.48 40.90
CA GLN A 54 -3.13 0.89 42.18
C GLN A 54 -4.19 -0.22 41.96
N PRO A 55 -4.40 -1.11 42.94
CA PRO A 55 -5.51 -2.06 42.87
C PRO A 55 -6.85 -1.37 42.57
N GLY A 56 -7.60 -1.86 41.58
CA GLY A 56 -8.88 -1.31 41.14
C GLY A 56 -8.77 -0.01 40.32
N GLU A 57 -7.59 0.58 40.16
CA GLU A 57 -7.43 1.83 39.41
C GLU A 57 -7.51 1.62 37.89
N THR A 58 -8.23 2.54 37.24
CA THR A 58 -8.28 2.63 35.75
C THR A 58 -7.63 3.93 35.29
N LYS A 59 -6.78 3.86 34.29
CA LYS A 59 -6.19 5.03 33.61
C LYS A 59 -6.30 4.91 32.11
N THR A 60 -6.62 6.02 31.46
CA THR A 60 -6.57 6.14 30.00
C THR A 60 -5.17 6.46 29.56
N VAL A 61 -4.63 5.65 28.65
CA VAL A 61 -3.35 5.90 27.96
C VAL A 61 -3.65 6.32 26.53
N THR A 62 -3.12 7.47 26.12
CA THR A 62 -3.39 8.05 24.80
C THR A 62 -2.10 8.08 23.97
N PHE A 63 -2.24 7.69 22.70
CA PHE A 63 -1.18 7.68 21.70
C PHE A 63 -1.59 8.52 20.51
N THR A 64 -0.62 9.23 19.92
CA THR A 64 -0.80 9.91 18.64
C THR A 64 0.04 9.18 17.60
N LEU A 65 -0.61 8.69 16.57
CA LEU A 65 0.00 7.98 15.44
C LEU A 65 0.03 8.93 14.24
N ASP A 66 1.18 9.10 13.66
CA ASP A 66 1.40 9.91 12.44
C ASP A 66 1.42 9.03 11.19
N LYS A 67 1.71 9.63 10.02
CA LYS A 67 1.90 8.95 8.73
C LYS A 67 2.79 7.71 8.86
N ARG A 68 3.86 7.82 9.67
CA ARG A 68 4.85 6.76 9.83
C ARG A 68 4.25 5.46 10.41
N ALA A 69 3.21 5.57 11.21
CA ALA A 69 2.54 4.40 11.80
C ALA A 69 1.88 3.51 10.73
N PHE A 70 1.49 4.05 9.60
CA PHE A 70 0.80 3.34 8.51
C PHE A 70 1.72 3.01 7.33
N SER A 71 2.91 3.63 7.27
CA SER A 71 3.81 3.53 6.12
C SER A 71 4.70 2.29 6.15
N TYR A 72 5.15 1.90 4.96
CA TYR A 72 6.30 1.03 4.72
C TYR A 72 7.31 1.78 3.84
N TYR A 73 8.56 1.30 3.80
CA TYR A 73 9.57 1.88 2.93
C TYR A 73 9.41 1.30 1.52
N ASN A 74 9.08 2.16 0.55
CA ASN A 74 8.99 1.80 -0.84
C ASN A 74 10.35 2.02 -1.51
N THR A 75 10.99 0.94 -1.95
CA THR A 75 12.34 0.99 -2.53
C THR A 75 12.38 1.62 -3.92
N ALA A 76 11.27 1.60 -4.66
CA ALA A 76 11.18 2.24 -5.98
C ALA A 76 11.07 3.76 -5.85
N MET A 77 10.40 4.24 -4.79
CA MET A 77 10.27 5.67 -4.49
C MET A 77 11.40 6.20 -3.60
N GLU A 78 12.20 5.31 -3.01
CA GLU A 78 13.21 5.64 -2.00
C GLU A 78 12.64 6.45 -0.83
N ASP A 79 11.35 6.25 -0.49
CA ASP A 79 10.65 6.99 0.57
C ASP A 79 9.58 6.13 1.26
N TRP A 80 9.00 6.70 2.33
CA TRP A 80 7.92 6.11 3.12
C TRP A 80 6.57 6.31 2.45
N PHE A 81 5.95 5.19 2.06
CA PHE A 81 4.68 5.15 1.36
C PHE A 81 3.57 4.60 2.25
N VAL A 82 2.38 5.21 2.17
CA VAL A 82 1.14 4.73 2.79
C VAL A 82 0.24 4.23 1.68
N GLU A 83 -0.13 2.97 1.74
CA GLU A 83 -1.12 2.37 0.85
C GLU A 83 -2.53 2.73 1.31
N SER A 84 -3.42 3.09 0.39
CA SER A 84 -4.83 3.33 0.73
C SER A 84 -5.52 2.02 1.12
N GLY A 85 -6.25 2.01 2.23
CA GLY A 85 -6.95 0.80 2.65
C GLY A 85 -7.40 0.83 4.11
N THR A 86 -8.00 -0.28 4.54
CA THR A 86 -8.45 -0.44 5.92
C THR A 86 -7.36 -1.09 6.76
N TYR A 87 -6.74 -0.29 7.59
CA TYR A 87 -5.79 -0.74 8.62
C TYR A 87 -6.53 -1.15 9.89
N THR A 88 -5.94 -2.05 10.66
CA THR A 88 -6.46 -2.43 11.98
C THR A 88 -5.51 -1.98 13.07
N VAL A 89 -6.00 -1.11 13.96
CA VAL A 89 -5.31 -0.73 15.18
C VAL A 89 -5.55 -1.81 16.23
N VAL A 90 -4.50 -2.30 16.86
CA VAL A 90 -4.55 -3.35 17.90
C VAL A 90 -3.88 -2.83 19.16
N ALA A 91 -4.60 -2.79 20.30
CA ALA A 91 -4.04 -2.43 21.59
C ALA A 91 -3.80 -3.69 22.43
N ALA A 92 -2.54 -4.08 22.60
CA ALA A 92 -2.16 -5.36 23.19
C ALA A 92 -1.07 -5.22 24.25
N ARG A 93 -0.83 -6.27 25.03
CA ARG A 93 0.32 -6.38 25.95
C ARG A 93 1.53 -7.04 25.27
N SER A 94 1.29 -7.79 24.20
CA SER A 94 2.33 -8.46 23.42
C SER A 94 1.93 -8.63 21.96
N SER A 95 2.89 -9.02 21.12
CA SER A 95 2.66 -9.25 19.68
C SER A 95 1.77 -10.45 19.36
N VAL A 96 1.50 -11.32 20.32
CA VAL A 96 0.71 -12.56 20.13
C VAL A 96 -0.63 -12.54 20.87
N ASP A 97 -0.87 -11.51 21.71
CA ASP A 97 -2.12 -11.43 22.47
C ASP A 97 -3.34 -11.23 21.54
N SER A 98 -4.44 -11.88 21.92
CA SER A 98 -5.77 -11.50 21.48
C SER A 98 -6.18 -10.22 22.21
N ALA A 99 -6.48 -9.16 21.48
CA ALA A 99 -6.60 -7.82 22.04
C ALA A 99 -7.71 -7.03 21.36
N PRO A 100 -8.23 -5.95 21.98
CA PRO A 100 -9.16 -5.04 21.33
C PRO A 100 -8.59 -4.48 20.03
N THR A 101 -9.44 -4.43 19.00
CA THR A 101 -9.10 -3.94 17.67
C THR A 101 -10.07 -2.87 17.20
N ALA A 102 -9.60 -1.93 16.40
CA ALA A 102 -10.43 -0.94 15.75
C ALA A 102 -9.97 -0.72 14.30
N PRO A 103 -10.87 -0.82 13.31
CA PRO A 103 -10.53 -0.54 11.92
C PRO A 103 -10.44 0.98 11.68
N VAL A 104 -9.51 1.40 10.83
CA VAL A 104 -9.39 2.76 10.34
C VAL A 104 -9.08 2.75 8.85
N PHE A 105 -9.90 3.42 8.04
CA PHE A 105 -9.60 3.61 6.63
C PHE A 105 -8.67 4.81 6.48
N VAL A 106 -7.49 4.54 5.91
CA VAL A 106 -6.50 5.58 5.57
C VAL A 106 -6.53 5.78 4.07
N GLU A 107 -6.75 7.01 3.64
CA GLU A 107 -6.66 7.42 2.24
C GLU A 107 -5.30 8.04 2.00
N SER A 108 -4.48 7.38 1.21
CA SER A 108 -3.18 7.92 0.82
C SER A 108 -3.35 9.10 -0.14
N THR A 109 -2.66 10.19 0.15
CA THR A 109 -2.50 11.31 -0.80
C THR A 109 -1.25 11.15 -1.65
N LEU A 110 -0.46 10.11 -1.39
CA LEU A 110 0.72 9.76 -2.14
C LEU A 110 0.33 8.93 -3.37
N ARG A 111 1.08 9.12 -4.43
CA ARG A 111 1.01 8.26 -5.62
C ARG A 111 2.33 7.53 -5.76
N GLU A 112 2.28 6.25 -6.06
CA GLU A 112 3.47 5.49 -6.39
C GLU A 112 3.99 6.00 -7.73
N LYS A 113 5.24 6.47 -7.76
CA LYS A 113 5.87 6.87 -9.02
C LYS A 113 6.41 5.61 -9.68
N ILE A 114 5.74 5.15 -10.73
CA ILE A 114 6.22 4.07 -11.57
C ILE A 114 7.26 4.65 -12.53
N TYR A 115 8.47 4.08 -12.54
CA TYR A 115 9.48 4.43 -13.54
C TYR A 115 9.40 3.45 -14.71
N TYR A 116 8.90 3.94 -15.83
CA TYR A 116 8.68 3.12 -17.02
C TYR A 116 9.96 2.95 -17.82
N THR A 117 10.27 1.72 -18.16
CA THR A 117 11.37 1.33 -19.05
C THR A 117 10.83 0.55 -20.23
N ALA A 118 11.69 0.29 -21.21
CA ALA A 118 11.35 -0.58 -22.35
C ALA A 118 10.91 -1.99 -21.93
N ASP A 119 11.41 -2.46 -20.78
CA ASP A 119 11.11 -3.79 -20.23
C ASP A 119 9.95 -3.79 -19.21
N THR A 120 9.38 -2.64 -18.90
CA THR A 120 8.21 -2.56 -18.02
C THR A 120 7.06 -3.39 -18.60
N PRO A 121 6.47 -4.33 -17.81
CA PRO A 121 5.32 -5.11 -18.24
C PRO A 121 4.11 -4.22 -18.53
N PHE A 122 3.30 -4.56 -19.51
CA PHE A 122 2.12 -3.81 -19.88
C PHE A 122 1.11 -3.67 -18.71
N CYS A 123 1.00 -4.68 -17.84
CA CYS A 123 0.12 -4.61 -16.67
C CYS A 123 0.47 -3.44 -15.73
N ASP A 124 1.74 -3.04 -15.64
CA ASP A 124 2.15 -1.90 -14.80
C ASP A 124 1.69 -0.57 -15.41
N ALA A 125 1.74 -0.43 -16.73
CA ALA A 125 1.15 0.73 -17.41
C ALA A 125 -0.39 0.75 -17.30
N LYS A 126 -1.04 -0.44 -17.25
CA LYS A 126 -2.51 -0.56 -17.08
C LYS A 126 -2.98 -0.11 -15.69
N ARG A 127 -2.12 -0.12 -14.67
CA ARG A 127 -2.45 0.34 -13.30
C ARG A 127 -2.69 1.85 -13.19
N ASP A 128 -1.97 2.66 -13.97
CA ASP A 128 -2.23 4.11 -14.06
C ASP A 128 -3.09 4.40 -15.30
N PRO A 129 -4.34 4.86 -15.15
CA PRO A 129 -5.22 5.18 -16.28
C PRO A 129 -4.60 6.17 -17.28
N ARG A 130 -3.75 7.09 -16.83
CA ARG A 130 -3.07 8.07 -17.69
C ARG A 130 -1.97 7.39 -18.52
N ALA A 131 -1.20 6.49 -17.89
CA ALA A 131 -0.19 5.70 -18.60
C ALA A 131 -0.87 4.75 -19.60
N PHE A 132 -1.97 4.10 -19.21
CA PHE A 132 -2.74 3.24 -20.09
C PHE A 132 -3.28 4.01 -21.31
N GLU A 133 -3.80 5.22 -21.11
CA GLU A 133 -4.25 6.08 -22.21
C GLU A 133 -3.11 6.33 -23.22
N LEU A 134 -1.91 6.67 -22.75
CA LEU A 134 -0.75 6.90 -23.61
C LEU A 134 -0.35 5.63 -24.39
N VAL A 135 -0.27 4.49 -23.71
CA VAL A 135 0.12 3.21 -24.35
C VAL A 135 -0.95 2.74 -25.33
N SER A 136 -2.23 2.91 -25.03
CA SER A 136 -3.35 2.49 -25.88
C SER A 136 -3.34 3.11 -27.27
N HIS A 137 -2.78 4.31 -27.42
CA HIS A 137 -2.59 4.95 -28.73
C HIS A 137 -1.72 4.13 -29.68
N TYR A 138 -0.85 3.27 -29.14
CA TYR A 138 0.07 2.44 -29.90
C TYR A 138 -0.47 1.00 -30.11
N MET A 139 -1.68 0.68 -29.62
CA MET A 139 -2.24 -0.67 -29.67
C MET A 139 -3.22 -0.91 -30.84
N ARG A 140 -3.11 -0.14 -31.91
CA ARG A 140 -4.12 -0.10 -33.02
C ARG A 140 -4.27 -1.38 -33.84
N ASN A 141 -3.27 -2.28 -33.81
CA ASN A 141 -3.24 -3.48 -34.67
C ASN A 141 -3.45 -4.79 -33.88
N MET A 142 -3.97 -4.71 -32.66
CA MET A 142 -4.13 -5.88 -31.79
C MET A 142 -5.30 -6.79 -32.21
N ASP A 143 -6.24 -6.29 -33.02
CA ASP A 143 -7.43 -7.03 -33.50
C ASP A 143 -7.08 -8.30 -34.33
N ARG A 144 -5.84 -8.41 -34.80
CA ARG A 144 -5.39 -9.59 -35.57
C ARG A 144 -5.00 -10.80 -34.70
N MET A 145 -4.83 -10.59 -33.40
CA MET A 145 -4.43 -11.64 -32.45
C MET A 145 -5.61 -12.50 -32.00
N ASP A 146 -6.84 -12.01 -32.13
CA ASP A 146 -8.08 -12.74 -31.82
C ASP A 146 -8.25 -14.01 -32.70
N ALA A 147 -7.57 -14.06 -33.84
CA ALA A 147 -7.57 -15.24 -34.71
C ALA A 147 -6.64 -16.37 -34.23
N ILE A 148 -5.72 -16.09 -33.27
CA ILE A 148 -4.66 -17.02 -32.85
C ILE A 148 -4.87 -17.45 -31.39
N PHE A 149 -5.37 -16.57 -30.55
CA PHE A 149 -5.53 -16.80 -29.11
C PHE A 149 -6.98 -16.58 -28.69
N SER A 150 -7.42 -17.29 -27.61
CA SER A 150 -8.65 -16.88 -26.94
C SER A 150 -8.46 -15.49 -26.27
N PRO A 151 -9.55 -14.72 -26.06
CA PRO A 151 -9.45 -13.40 -25.42
C PRO A 151 -8.73 -13.44 -24.07
N GLU A 152 -8.97 -14.45 -23.25
CA GLU A 152 -8.35 -14.62 -21.93
C GLU A 152 -6.86 -14.95 -22.05
N ALA A 153 -6.49 -15.84 -22.96
CA ALA A 153 -5.09 -16.21 -23.20
C ALA A 153 -4.30 -15.01 -23.74
N PHE A 154 -4.93 -14.22 -24.61
CA PHE A 154 -4.32 -13.03 -25.15
C PHE A 154 -4.13 -11.93 -24.10
N GLU A 155 -5.13 -11.68 -23.26
CA GLU A 155 -5.03 -10.71 -22.17
C GLU A 155 -3.92 -11.12 -21.19
N MET A 156 -3.82 -12.40 -20.83
CA MET A 156 -2.77 -12.90 -19.96
C MET A 156 -1.37 -12.70 -20.58
N LEU A 157 -1.20 -13.02 -21.86
CA LEU A 157 0.06 -12.81 -22.57
C LEU A 157 0.44 -11.34 -22.62
N LEU A 158 -0.52 -10.47 -22.95
CA LEU A 158 -0.33 -9.04 -23.09
C LEU A 158 0.06 -8.39 -21.73
N ASN A 159 -0.56 -8.80 -20.65
CA ASN A 159 -0.28 -8.24 -19.32
C ASN A 159 1.21 -8.36 -18.92
N TYR A 160 1.86 -9.47 -19.27
CA TYR A 160 3.27 -9.71 -18.96
C TYR A 160 4.23 -9.30 -20.08
N MET A 161 3.72 -8.78 -21.18
CA MET A 161 4.54 -8.36 -22.32
C MET A 161 5.24 -7.03 -22.01
N PRO A 162 6.58 -6.95 -22.23
CA PRO A 162 7.31 -5.69 -22.14
C PRO A 162 6.78 -4.63 -23.09
N LEU A 163 6.78 -3.35 -22.71
CA LEU A 163 6.33 -2.24 -23.55
C LEU A 163 7.00 -2.23 -24.93
N ARG A 164 8.31 -2.55 -25.01
CA ARG A 164 9.02 -2.68 -26.30
C ARG A 164 8.34 -3.67 -27.25
N ASN A 165 7.86 -4.79 -26.71
CA ASN A 165 7.25 -5.84 -27.53
C ASN A 165 5.84 -5.43 -27.96
N VAL A 166 5.09 -4.76 -27.08
CA VAL A 166 3.80 -4.17 -27.44
C VAL A 166 3.96 -3.17 -28.59
N MET A 167 4.96 -2.31 -28.51
CA MET A 167 5.27 -1.33 -29.56
C MET A 167 5.68 -2.01 -30.88
N ASN A 168 6.63 -2.95 -30.83
CA ASN A 168 7.14 -3.67 -32.01
C ASN A 168 6.05 -4.45 -32.73
N MET A 169 5.14 -5.13 -31.99
CA MET A 169 4.02 -5.87 -32.58
C MET A 169 3.05 -4.95 -33.34
N ASN A 170 2.98 -3.69 -32.95
CA ASN A 170 2.14 -2.68 -33.61
C ASN A 170 2.89 -1.90 -34.71
N GLY A 171 4.14 -2.26 -35.01
CA GLY A 171 4.93 -1.67 -36.11
C GLY A 171 5.67 -0.38 -35.73
N TYR A 172 5.78 -0.08 -34.45
CA TYR A 172 6.53 1.08 -33.94
C TYR A 172 7.98 0.71 -33.64
N GLY A 173 8.90 1.63 -33.91
CA GLY A 173 10.34 1.43 -33.69
C GLY A 173 10.85 1.99 -32.36
N GLU A 174 12.18 1.92 -32.21
CA GLU A 174 12.87 2.37 -30.99
C GLU A 174 12.62 3.86 -30.67
N LYS A 175 12.60 4.72 -31.67
CA LYS A 175 12.33 6.15 -31.49
C LYS A 175 10.91 6.43 -30.96
N ASP A 176 9.93 5.64 -31.39
CA ASP A 176 8.56 5.77 -30.90
C ASP A 176 8.46 5.29 -29.45
N LEU A 177 9.20 4.22 -29.11
CA LEU A 177 9.30 3.72 -27.74
C LEU A 177 9.96 4.74 -26.81
N GLU A 178 11.08 5.36 -27.21
CA GLU A 178 11.73 6.42 -26.44
C GLU A 178 10.77 7.58 -26.20
N ALA A 179 10.07 8.07 -27.24
CA ALA A 179 9.08 9.15 -27.11
C ALA A 179 7.90 8.78 -26.21
N LEU A 180 7.48 7.50 -26.18
CA LEU A 180 6.47 7.00 -25.27
C LEU A 180 7.01 7.01 -23.82
N LEU A 181 8.21 6.48 -23.60
CA LEU A 181 8.83 6.42 -22.26
C LEU A 181 9.06 7.81 -21.66
N GLU A 182 9.46 8.79 -22.46
CA GLU A 182 9.57 10.18 -22.03
C GLU A 182 8.22 10.72 -21.51
N LYS A 183 7.12 10.46 -22.24
CA LYS A 183 5.77 10.88 -21.84
C LYS A 183 5.29 10.16 -20.58
N LEU A 184 5.53 8.84 -20.48
CA LEU A 184 5.15 8.03 -19.33
C LEU A 184 5.88 8.50 -18.06
N ASN A 185 7.19 8.75 -18.15
CA ASN A 185 8.00 9.19 -17.02
C ASN A 185 7.80 10.68 -16.65
N ALA A 186 7.11 11.45 -17.51
CA ALA A 186 6.67 12.80 -17.22
C ALA A 186 5.30 12.89 -16.52
N LEU A 187 4.61 11.74 -16.33
CA LEU A 187 3.37 11.70 -15.57
C LEU A 187 3.67 11.95 -14.08
N GLU A 188 3.12 13.03 -13.52
CA GLU A 188 3.24 13.40 -12.09
C GLU A 188 2.09 12.83 -11.26
#